data_1c6ddeeed44e83b5486adbcf6190db86
#
_entry.id   1c6ddeeed44e83b5486adbcf6190db86
#
_cell.length_a   1.000
_cell.length_b   1.000
_cell.length_c   1.000
_cell.angle_alpha   90.00
_cell.angle_beta   90.00
_cell.angle_gamma   90.00
#
_symmetry.space_group_name_H-M   'P 1'
#
loop_
_entity.id
_entity.type
_entity.pdbx_description
1 polymer ?
#
loop_
_entity_poly.entity_id
_entity_poly.type
_entity_poly.pdbx_seq_one_letter_code
_entity_poly.pdbx_strand_id
1 'polypeptide(L)'
;MLAASALFTAPQVMAADNGDGIVVYNAQHENLVKSWVDGFTKETGIKVTLRNGDDSELGNQLVQEGSASPADVFLTENSPSMVLVDNAKLFAPLDAATLNQVAPQYRPEHGRWIGIAARSTVFVYNPAKISESQLPHSLMDLAKPEWKGRWAASPSGADFQAIVSAMLALKDEKATLDWLKAMKTNFVAYKGNSTVMKAVNAGQIDGGVIYHYYRFVDQAKTGENSKNTRLYYFKNQDPGAFVSISGGGVLASSKHKEQAQAFIKWITGKQGQDELRTNNAFEYAVGVNAASNPKLTPLKELDAPKVEPSTLNSKKVIDLMTQAGLL
;
A
#
# COMPACT_ATOMS: atom_id res chain seq x y z
N MET A 1 62.52 -7.84 16.99
CA MET A 1 61.06 -7.69 17.13
C MET A 1 60.49 -7.25 15.80
N LEU A 2 59.94 -8.19 15.04
CA LEU A 2 59.26 -7.89 13.76
C LEU A 2 57.77 -7.76 14.03
N ALA A 3 57.20 -6.58 13.76
CA ALA A 3 55.76 -6.33 13.82
C ALA A 3 55.15 -6.78 12.47
N ALA A 4 54.30 -7.79 12.53
CA ALA A 4 53.51 -8.23 11.39
C ALA A 4 52.23 -7.38 11.32
N SER A 5 52.13 -6.52 10.28
CA SER A 5 50.89 -5.79 9.97
C SER A 5 49.92 -6.71 9.23
N ALA A 6 48.83 -7.10 9.84
CA ALA A 6 47.77 -7.83 9.20
C ALA A 6 46.89 -6.84 8.38
N LEU A 7 46.97 -6.96 7.07
CA LEU A 7 46.06 -6.30 6.12
C LEU A 7 44.70 -7.01 6.14
N PHE A 8 43.70 -6.37 6.72
CA PHE A 8 42.31 -6.79 6.56
C PHE A 8 41.82 -6.36 5.17
N THR A 9 41.75 -7.30 4.25
CA THR A 9 41.05 -7.13 2.98
C THR A 9 39.56 -7.31 3.23
N ALA A 10 38.79 -6.22 3.16
CA ALA A 10 37.36 -6.29 3.06
C ALA A 10 36.96 -7.05 1.78
N PRO A 11 35.95 -7.93 1.81
CA PRO A 11 35.47 -8.58 0.60
C PRO A 11 34.85 -7.53 -0.31
N GLN A 12 35.51 -7.22 -1.42
CA GLN A 12 34.88 -6.54 -2.54
C GLN A 12 33.83 -7.49 -3.12
N VAL A 13 32.55 -7.15 -2.93
CA VAL A 13 31.48 -7.73 -3.71
C VAL A 13 31.69 -7.24 -5.15
N MET A 14 32.31 -8.07 -5.97
CA MET A 14 32.35 -7.86 -7.40
C MET A 14 30.94 -7.99 -7.92
N ALA A 15 30.28 -6.87 -8.23
CA ALA A 15 29.06 -6.85 -9.03
C ALA A 15 29.42 -7.43 -10.40
N ALA A 16 28.92 -8.59 -10.73
CA ALA A 16 28.99 -9.10 -12.10
C ALA A 16 28.12 -8.18 -12.96
N ASP A 17 28.75 -7.33 -13.74
CA ASP A 17 28.13 -6.47 -14.73
C ASP A 17 27.61 -7.34 -15.88
N ASN A 18 26.36 -7.79 -15.78
CA ASN A 18 25.59 -8.36 -16.88
C ASN A 18 24.56 -7.31 -17.36
N GLY A 19 25.02 -6.31 -17.94
CA GLY A 19 24.59 -5.38 -19.00
C GLY A 19 23.28 -4.63 -18.88
N ASP A 20 22.17 -5.13 -18.32
CA ASP A 20 20.85 -4.55 -18.59
C ASP A 20 20.05 -4.08 -17.36
N GLY A 21 20.56 -4.27 -16.13
CA GLY A 21 19.85 -3.87 -14.91
C GLY A 21 18.58 -4.70 -14.66
N ILE A 22 17.61 -4.14 -13.91
CA ILE A 22 16.34 -4.79 -13.61
C ILE A 22 15.14 -3.99 -14.14
N VAL A 23 14.07 -4.69 -14.50
CA VAL A 23 12.79 -4.12 -14.90
C VAL A 23 11.80 -4.25 -13.73
N VAL A 24 11.28 -3.13 -13.27
CA VAL A 24 10.31 -3.05 -12.18
C VAL A 24 8.95 -2.64 -12.73
N TYR A 25 7.95 -3.50 -12.59
CA TYR A 25 6.56 -3.12 -12.77
C TYR A 25 6.11 -2.42 -11.50
N ASN A 26 5.81 -1.14 -11.62
CA ASN A 26 5.58 -0.26 -10.48
C ASN A 26 4.15 0.28 -10.45
N ALA A 27 3.38 -0.17 -9.48
CA ALA A 27 2.09 0.41 -9.12
C ALA A 27 2.15 1.23 -7.82
N GLN A 28 3.33 1.36 -7.19
CA GLN A 28 3.53 2.24 -6.03
C GLN A 28 3.75 3.69 -6.49
N HIS A 29 3.60 4.67 -5.61
CA HIS A 29 3.78 6.08 -5.91
C HIS A 29 5.11 6.37 -6.61
N GLU A 30 5.05 6.96 -7.80
CA GLU A 30 6.22 7.18 -8.66
C GLU A 30 7.33 7.99 -7.97
N ASN A 31 6.98 9.01 -7.20
CA ASN A 31 7.94 9.85 -6.50
C ASN A 31 8.69 9.09 -5.39
N LEU A 32 8.01 8.18 -4.68
CA LEU A 32 8.62 7.34 -3.67
C LEU A 32 9.57 6.32 -4.32
N VAL A 33 9.09 5.62 -5.35
CA VAL A 33 9.88 4.61 -6.04
C VAL A 33 11.07 5.23 -6.76
N LYS A 34 10.90 6.43 -7.33
CA LYS A 34 12.03 7.17 -7.91
C LYS A 34 13.13 7.43 -6.88
N SER A 35 12.76 7.85 -5.66
CA SER A 35 13.72 8.06 -4.58
C SER A 35 14.46 6.76 -4.23
N TRP A 36 13.75 5.64 -4.12
CA TRP A 36 14.35 4.33 -3.89
C TRP A 36 15.29 3.91 -5.03
N VAL A 37 14.88 4.09 -6.27
CA VAL A 37 15.70 3.76 -7.45
C VAL A 37 16.97 4.60 -7.50
N ASP A 38 16.87 5.90 -7.29
CA ASP A 38 18.00 6.82 -7.29
C ASP A 38 19.01 6.42 -6.19
N GLY A 39 18.54 6.13 -4.97
CA GLY A 39 19.38 5.67 -3.86
C GLY A 39 20.03 4.32 -4.11
N PHE A 40 19.25 3.34 -4.56
CA PHE A 40 19.73 2.00 -4.87
C PHE A 40 20.78 2.01 -5.99
N THR A 41 20.49 2.69 -7.10
CA THR A 41 21.42 2.79 -8.24
C THR A 41 22.70 3.51 -7.86
N LYS A 42 22.61 4.56 -7.04
CA LYS A 42 23.80 5.28 -6.54
C LYS A 42 24.70 4.38 -5.70
N GLU A 43 24.13 3.52 -4.87
CA GLU A 43 24.87 2.65 -3.96
C GLU A 43 25.43 1.41 -4.65
N THR A 44 24.67 0.82 -5.57
CA THR A 44 24.98 -0.49 -6.15
C THR A 44 25.51 -0.45 -7.58
N GLY A 45 25.27 0.65 -8.31
CA GLY A 45 25.52 0.74 -9.74
C GLY A 45 24.49 0.02 -10.62
N ILE A 46 23.54 -0.72 -10.03
CA ILE A 46 22.53 -1.47 -10.77
C ILE A 46 21.47 -0.50 -11.32
N LYS A 47 21.23 -0.57 -12.61
CA LYS A 47 20.19 0.23 -13.28
C LYS A 47 18.81 -0.35 -13.01
N VAL A 48 17.81 0.52 -12.90
CA VAL A 48 16.41 0.14 -12.73
C VAL A 48 15.56 0.83 -13.77
N THR A 49 14.83 0.06 -14.57
CA THR A 49 13.85 0.56 -15.53
C THR A 49 12.46 0.40 -14.93
N LEU A 50 11.72 1.51 -14.81
CA LEU A 50 10.36 1.50 -14.27
C LEU A 50 9.33 1.41 -15.41
N ARG A 51 8.36 0.52 -15.24
CA ARG A 51 7.09 0.55 -15.96
C ARG A 51 5.99 0.88 -14.94
N ASN A 52 5.49 2.10 -14.99
CA ASN A 52 4.43 2.56 -14.10
C ASN A 52 3.04 2.17 -14.62
N GLY A 53 2.11 1.87 -13.71
CA GLY A 53 0.72 1.54 -13.97
C GLY A 53 -0.06 1.34 -12.68
N ASP A 54 -1.33 0.98 -12.78
CA ASP A 54 -2.18 0.72 -11.62
C ASP A 54 -2.00 -0.71 -11.09
N ASP A 55 -2.28 -0.93 -9.80
CA ASP A 55 -2.22 -2.24 -9.13
C ASP A 55 -2.91 -3.34 -9.92
N SER A 56 -4.17 -3.10 -10.33
CA SER A 56 -4.96 -4.09 -11.06
C SER A 56 -4.49 -4.29 -12.49
N GLU A 57 -4.07 -3.23 -13.16
CA GLU A 57 -3.54 -3.28 -14.52
C GLU A 57 -2.29 -4.16 -14.58
N LEU A 58 -1.27 -3.80 -13.79
CA LEU A 58 0.01 -4.50 -13.81
C LEU A 58 -0.08 -5.91 -13.23
N GLY A 59 -0.92 -6.12 -12.19
CA GLY A 59 -1.16 -7.44 -11.63
C GLY A 59 -1.79 -8.41 -12.64
N ASN A 60 -2.84 -7.98 -13.35
CA ASN A 60 -3.47 -8.77 -14.41
C ASN A 60 -2.53 -8.99 -15.60
N GLN A 61 -1.75 -7.99 -15.97
CA GLN A 61 -0.75 -8.12 -17.02
C GLN A 61 0.29 -9.19 -16.67
N LEU A 62 0.83 -9.19 -15.45
CA LEU A 62 1.77 -10.22 -15.00
C LEU A 62 1.16 -11.62 -15.06
N VAL A 63 -0.11 -11.77 -14.67
CA VAL A 63 -0.81 -13.06 -14.78
C VAL A 63 -0.96 -13.50 -16.25
N GLN A 64 -1.23 -12.59 -17.17
CA GLN A 64 -1.33 -12.89 -18.60
C GLN A 64 0.03 -13.21 -19.23
N GLU A 65 1.08 -12.47 -18.87
CA GLU A 65 2.45 -12.69 -19.34
C GLU A 65 3.04 -14.00 -18.79
N GLY A 66 2.67 -14.37 -17.56
CA GLY A 66 3.15 -15.58 -16.89
C GLY A 66 4.68 -15.64 -16.83
N SER A 67 5.26 -16.77 -17.24
CA SER A 67 6.71 -16.98 -17.27
C SER A 67 7.42 -16.21 -18.40
N ALA A 68 6.69 -15.58 -19.32
CA ALA A 68 7.25 -14.76 -20.39
C ALA A 68 7.36 -13.28 -20.00
N SER A 69 6.94 -12.90 -18.80
CA SER A 69 7.04 -11.51 -18.34
C SER A 69 8.49 -11.02 -18.36
N PRO A 70 8.74 -9.81 -18.88
CA PRO A 70 10.05 -9.17 -18.83
C PRO A 70 10.35 -8.54 -17.46
N ALA A 71 9.37 -8.52 -16.53
CA ALA A 71 9.55 -7.92 -15.23
C ALA A 71 10.43 -8.79 -14.31
N ASP A 72 11.30 -8.14 -13.56
CA ASP A 72 12.09 -8.76 -12.50
C ASP A 72 11.46 -8.57 -11.12
N VAL A 73 10.82 -7.41 -10.91
CA VAL A 73 10.19 -7.01 -9.65
C VAL A 73 8.79 -6.46 -9.91
N PHE A 74 7.87 -6.73 -8.99
CA PHE A 74 6.56 -6.10 -8.93
C PHE A 74 6.41 -5.34 -7.61
N LEU A 75 6.03 -4.07 -7.69
CA LEU A 75 5.72 -3.21 -6.55
C LEU A 75 4.27 -2.75 -6.65
N THR A 76 3.54 -2.80 -5.53
CA THR A 76 2.13 -2.39 -5.47
C THR A 76 1.88 -1.33 -4.42
N GLU A 77 0.81 -0.57 -4.60
CA GLU A 77 0.24 0.23 -3.52
C GLU A 77 -0.53 -0.63 -2.51
N ASN A 78 -1.22 -1.67 -2.97
CA ASN A 78 -2.11 -2.49 -2.14
C ASN A 78 -1.86 -3.98 -2.33
N SER A 79 -2.01 -4.75 -1.24
CA SER A 79 -1.73 -6.20 -1.22
C SER A 79 -2.62 -7.08 -2.11
N PRO A 80 -3.90 -6.77 -2.43
CA PRO A 80 -4.72 -7.67 -3.25
C PRO A 80 -4.10 -8.03 -4.61
N SER A 81 -3.37 -7.12 -5.25
CA SER A 81 -2.67 -7.42 -6.51
C SER A 81 -1.43 -8.29 -6.31
N MET A 82 -0.75 -8.17 -5.16
CA MET A 82 0.30 -9.12 -4.78
C MET A 82 -0.26 -10.53 -4.62
N VAL A 83 -1.40 -10.67 -3.94
CA VAL A 83 -2.08 -11.97 -3.74
C VAL A 83 -2.53 -12.56 -5.08
N LEU A 84 -3.01 -11.75 -6.02
CA LEU A 84 -3.37 -12.20 -7.36
C LEU A 84 -2.18 -12.85 -8.08
N VAL A 85 -1.04 -12.17 -8.11
CA VAL A 85 0.21 -12.63 -8.76
C VAL A 85 0.80 -13.84 -8.03
N ASP A 86 0.73 -13.86 -6.68
CA ASP A 86 1.19 -14.98 -5.87
C ASP A 86 0.35 -16.24 -6.05
N ASN A 87 -0.97 -16.12 -6.16
CA ASN A 87 -1.87 -17.24 -6.46
C ASN A 87 -1.58 -17.85 -7.84
N ALA A 88 -1.12 -17.05 -8.79
CA ALA A 88 -0.65 -17.51 -10.10
C ALA A 88 0.75 -18.14 -10.04
N LYS A 89 1.39 -18.23 -8.85
CA LYS A 89 2.73 -18.82 -8.63
C LYS A 89 3.85 -18.11 -9.38
N LEU A 90 3.74 -16.79 -9.54
CA LEU A 90 4.70 -16.00 -10.32
C LEU A 90 5.82 -15.40 -9.48
N PHE A 91 5.76 -15.44 -8.14
CA PHE A 91 6.84 -14.96 -7.28
C PHE A 91 7.86 -16.04 -6.91
N ALA A 92 9.12 -15.66 -6.89
CA ALA A 92 10.19 -16.42 -6.24
C ALA A 92 10.15 -16.20 -4.72
N PRO A 93 10.62 -17.16 -3.91
CA PRO A 93 10.86 -16.93 -2.49
C PRO A 93 11.86 -15.79 -2.28
N LEU A 94 11.61 -14.98 -1.26
CA LEU A 94 12.55 -13.93 -0.83
C LEU A 94 13.56 -14.52 0.16
N ASP A 95 14.75 -13.92 0.18
CA ASP A 95 15.80 -14.31 1.12
C ASP A 95 15.38 -14.07 2.57
N ALA A 96 15.74 -14.98 3.47
CA ALA A 96 15.47 -14.88 4.90
C ALA A 96 15.98 -13.57 5.51
N ALA A 97 17.14 -13.09 5.05
CA ALA A 97 17.71 -11.81 5.49
C ALA A 97 16.81 -10.62 5.12
N THR A 98 16.18 -10.64 3.94
CA THR A 98 15.20 -9.64 3.49
C THR A 98 13.92 -9.73 4.30
N LEU A 99 13.38 -10.95 4.48
CA LEU A 99 12.16 -11.18 5.26
C LEU A 99 12.28 -10.71 6.70
N ASN A 100 13.45 -10.84 7.31
CA ASN A 100 13.69 -10.41 8.69
C ASN A 100 13.82 -8.88 8.87
N GLN A 101 13.88 -8.13 7.78
CA GLN A 101 13.88 -6.66 7.84
C GLN A 101 12.51 -6.05 8.10
N VAL A 102 11.43 -6.81 7.89
CA VAL A 102 10.05 -6.34 8.04
C VAL A 102 9.34 -7.14 9.12
N ALA A 103 8.59 -6.45 9.97
CA ALA A 103 7.84 -7.10 11.05
C ALA A 103 6.82 -8.12 10.49
N PRO A 104 6.62 -9.26 11.19
CA PRO A 104 5.81 -10.38 10.68
C PRO A 104 4.40 -9.99 10.23
N GLN A 105 3.75 -9.06 10.91
CA GLN A 105 2.39 -8.60 10.56
C GLN A 105 2.29 -7.84 9.23
N TYR A 106 3.42 -7.45 8.63
CA TYR A 106 3.49 -6.71 7.35
C TYR A 106 4.02 -7.55 6.21
N ARG A 107 4.01 -8.86 6.34
CA ARG A 107 4.41 -9.79 5.29
C ARG A 107 3.62 -11.10 5.39
N PRO A 108 3.34 -11.79 4.25
CA PRO A 108 2.71 -13.11 4.31
C PRO A 108 3.66 -14.14 4.91
N GLU A 109 3.10 -15.12 5.61
CA GLU A 109 3.87 -16.19 6.29
C GLU A 109 4.75 -16.99 5.32
N HIS A 110 4.30 -17.20 4.08
CA HIS A 110 5.03 -17.98 3.08
C HIS A 110 6.25 -17.31 2.46
N GLY A 111 6.46 -16.00 2.69
CA GLY A 111 7.69 -15.27 2.33
C GLY A 111 7.99 -15.11 0.83
N ARG A 112 6.98 -15.17 -0.07
CA ARG A 112 7.18 -14.94 -1.50
C ARG A 112 7.08 -13.48 -1.92
N TRP A 113 6.50 -12.65 -1.07
CA TRP A 113 6.51 -11.20 -1.19
C TRP A 113 6.55 -10.56 0.19
N ILE A 114 6.75 -9.27 0.28
CA ILE A 114 7.00 -8.55 1.55
C ILE A 114 6.35 -7.17 1.52
N GLY A 115 5.93 -6.68 2.69
CA GLY A 115 5.52 -5.28 2.83
C GLY A 115 6.69 -4.33 2.65
N ILE A 116 6.48 -3.25 1.92
CA ILE A 116 7.49 -2.21 1.64
C ILE A 116 7.11 -0.87 2.26
N ALA A 117 5.82 -0.63 2.43
CA ALA A 117 5.23 0.53 3.09
C ALA A 117 3.82 0.17 3.57
N ALA A 118 3.18 1.07 4.32
CA ALA A 118 1.78 0.88 4.72
C ALA A 118 1.00 2.20 4.72
N ARG A 119 -0.32 2.09 4.68
CA ARG A 119 -1.25 3.21 4.68
C ARG A 119 -2.48 2.92 5.51
N SER A 120 -2.98 3.91 6.24
CA SER A 120 -4.15 3.75 7.11
C SER A 120 -5.41 4.24 6.41
N THR A 121 -6.46 3.45 6.48
CA THR A 121 -7.82 3.91 6.18
C THR A 121 -8.22 5.00 7.17
N VAL A 122 -8.93 6.01 6.68
CA VAL A 122 -9.47 7.10 7.49
C VAL A 122 -10.84 7.52 6.96
N PHE A 123 -11.61 8.18 7.82
CA PHE A 123 -12.74 8.98 7.40
C PHE A 123 -12.30 10.45 7.37
N VAL A 124 -12.10 11.00 6.17
CA VAL A 124 -11.86 12.43 6.00
C VAL A 124 -13.18 13.16 6.14
N TYR A 125 -13.24 14.23 6.94
CA TYR A 125 -14.49 14.95 7.19
C TYR A 125 -14.30 16.47 7.24
N ASN A 126 -15.37 17.20 6.99
CA ASN A 126 -15.41 18.65 7.12
C ASN A 126 -16.03 19.03 8.49
N PRO A 127 -15.26 19.60 9.44
CA PRO A 127 -15.75 19.93 10.77
C PRO A 127 -16.84 21.03 10.80
N ALA A 128 -17.01 21.77 9.71
CA ALA A 128 -18.14 22.72 9.57
C ALA A 128 -19.46 22.02 9.18
N LYS A 129 -19.41 20.76 8.74
CA LYS A 129 -20.57 19.98 8.30
C LYS A 129 -20.97 18.90 9.29
N ILE A 130 -20.01 18.33 10.01
CA ILE A 130 -20.24 17.24 10.95
C ILE A 130 -19.34 17.42 12.17
N SER A 131 -19.94 17.35 13.36
CA SER A 131 -19.21 17.42 14.63
C SER A 131 -18.55 16.08 14.96
N GLU A 132 -17.55 16.09 15.82
CA GLU A 132 -16.83 14.89 16.26
C GLU A 132 -17.76 13.85 16.91
N SER A 133 -18.82 14.30 17.61
CA SER A 133 -19.80 13.41 18.24
C SER A 133 -20.73 12.71 17.24
N GLN A 134 -20.75 13.16 15.98
CA GLN A 134 -21.58 12.59 14.93
C GLN A 134 -20.78 11.69 13.98
N LEU A 135 -19.45 11.55 14.19
CA LEU A 135 -18.60 10.70 13.36
C LEU A 135 -19.00 9.22 13.48
N PRO A 136 -18.79 8.43 12.42
CA PRO A 136 -19.11 7.00 12.46
C PRO A 136 -18.17 6.28 13.44
N HIS A 137 -18.70 5.45 14.33
CA HIS A 137 -17.87 4.64 15.22
C HIS A 137 -17.28 3.42 14.52
N SER A 138 -17.90 2.97 13.44
CA SER A 138 -17.49 1.84 12.61
C SER A 138 -17.68 2.17 11.13
N LEU A 139 -16.84 1.57 10.28
CA LEU A 139 -17.06 1.59 8.83
C LEU A 139 -18.45 1.02 8.48
N MET A 140 -18.92 0.05 9.29
CA MET A 140 -20.24 -0.56 9.10
C MET A 140 -21.40 0.43 9.29
N ASP A 141 -21.22 1.48 10.09
CA ASP A 141 -22.24 2.51 10.34
C ASP A 141 -22.61 3.28 9.06
N LEU A 142 -21.69 3.40 8.11
CA LEU A 142 -21.90 4.11 6.85
C LEU A 142 -22.99 3.49 5.96
N ALA A 143 -23.39 2.26 6.25
CA ALA A 143 -24.53 1.60 5.63
C ALA A 143 -25.89 2.00 6.25
N LYS A 144 -25.90 2.67 7.42
CA LYS A 144 -27.13 3.07 8.10
C LYS A 144 -27.83 4.25 7.42
N PRO A 145 -29.17 4.36 7.51
CA PRO A 145 -29.94 5.40 6.82
C PRO A 145 -29.53 6.83 7.11
N GLU A 146 -29.02 7.12 8.33
CA GLU A 146 -28.56 8.45 8.72
C GLU A 146 -27.35 8.95 7.93
N TRP A 147 -26.64 8.05 7.23
CA TRP A 147 -25.50 8.38 6.38
C TRP A 147 -25.86 8.60 4.91
N LYS A 148 -27.14 8.52 4.56
CA LYS A 148 -27.59 8.69 3.17
C LYS A 148 -27.23 10.09 2.63
N GLY A 149 -26.44 10.10 1.55
CA GLY A 149 -25.98 11.32 0.86
C GLY A 149 -24.94 12.13 1.64
N ARG A 150 -24.37 11.59 2.73
CA ARG A 150 -23.48 12.32 3.63
C ARG A 150 -22.01 11.91 3.51
N TRP A 151 -21.70 10.83 2.82
CA TRP A 151 -20.33 10.36 2.66
C TRP A 151 -20.04 9.89 1.25
N ALA A 152 -18.74 9.83 0.93
CA ALA A 152 -18.24 9.51 -0.39
C ALA A 152 -17.12 8.46 -0.37
N ALA A 153 -16.95 7.78 -1.48
CA ALA A 153 -15.85 6.85 -1.74
C ALA A 153 -15.55 6.77 -3.25
N SER A 154 -14.44 6.11 -3.58
CA SER A 154 -14.05 5.78 -4.96
C SER A 154 -14.09 4.26 -5.17
N PRO A 155 -15.25 3.66 -5.51
CA PRO A 155 -15.42 2.21 -5.52
C PRO A 155 -14.56 1.51 -6.58
N SER A 156 -14.28 2.15 -7.72
CA SER A 156 -13.41 1.57 -8.76
C SER A 156 -11.91 1.66 -8.44
N GLY A 157 -11.54 2.37 -7.36
CA GLY A 157 -10.14 2.53 -6.97
C GLY A 157 -9.59 1.33 -6.19
N ALA A 158 -8.32 1.00 -6.41
CA ALA A 158 -7.64 -0.10 -5.71
C ALA A 158 -7.65 0.05 -4.18
N ASP A 159 -7.56 1.29 -3.68
CA ASP A 159 -7.61 1.58 -2.25
C ASP A 159 -8.93 1.14 -1.60
N PHE A 160 -10.06 1.50 -2.20
CA PHE A 160 -11.37 1.09 -1.67
C PHE A 160 -11.58 -0.42 -1.78
N GLN A 161 -11.13 -1.03 -2.87
CA GLN A 161 -11.17 -2.48 -3.04
C GLN A 161 -10.31 -3.21 -2.01
N ALA A 162 -9.16 -2.66 -1.63
CA ALA A 162 -8.35 -3.20 -0.55
C ALA A 162 -9.07 -3.13 0.81
N ILE A 163 -9.76 -2.03 1.11
CA ILE A 163 -10.58 -1.88 2.33
C ILE A 163 -11.71 -2.92 2.35
N VAL A 164 -12.39 -3.12 1.23
CA VAL A 164 -13.45 -4.16 1.10
C VAL A 164 -12.85 -5.57 1.23
N SER A 165 -11.64 -5.81 0.72
CA SER A 165 -10.92 -7.08 0.93
C SER A 165 -10.67 -7.37 2.41
N ALA A 166 -10.26 -6.35 3.17
CA ALA A 166 -10.07 -6.48 4.60
C ALA A 166 -11.40 -6.73 5.33
N MET A 167 -12.46 -6.04 4.92
CA MET A 167 -13.80 -6.30 5.46
C MET A 167 -14.23 -7.75 5.21
N LEU A 168 -14.01 -8.27 4.00
CA LEU A 168 -14.32 -9.66 3.65
C LEU A 168 -13.54 -10.66 4.55
N ALA A 169 -12.26 -10.39 4.80
CA ALA A 169 -11.44 -11.22 5.67
C ALA A 169 -11.84 -11.15 7.15
N LEU A 170 -12.32 -10.00 7.62
CA LEU A 170 -12.69 -9.76 9.03
C LEU A 170 -14.12 -10.16 9.37
N LYS A 171 -15.01 -10.16 8.39
CA LYS A 171 -16.44 -10.50 8.57
C LYS A 171 -16.72 -11.82 7.89
N ASP A 172 -17.47 -11.79 6.81
CA ASP A 172 -17.71 -12.89 5.89
C ASP A 172 -18.27 -12.33 4.58
N GLU A 173 -18.49 -13.22 3.62
CA GLU A 173 -19.00 -12.86 2.30
C GLU A 173 -20.40 -12.21 2.37
N LYS A 174 -21.29 -12.80 3.19
CA LYS A 174 -22.68 -12.31 3.33
C LYS A 174 -22.71 -10.92 3.95
N ALA A 175 -22.02 -10.73 5.08
CA ALA A 175 -21.97 -9.44 5.76
C ALA A 175 -21.35 -8.35 4.89
N THR A 176 -20.30 -8.70 4.13
CA THR A 176 -19.65 -7.77 3.19
C THR A 176 -20.59 -7.39 2.05
N LEU A 177 -21.27 -8.35 1.43
CA LEU A 177 -22.22 -8.08 0.35
C LEU A 177 -23.43 -7.25 0.84
N ASP A 178 -23.96 -7.56 2.00
CA ASP A 178 -25.07 -6.81 2.60
C ASP A 178 -24.65 -5.35 2.87
N TRP A 179 -23.46 -5.14 3.41
CA TRP A 179 -22.91 -3.79 3.60
C TRP A 179 -22.73 -3.04 2.27
N LEU A 180 -22.14 -3.69 1.24
CA LEU A 180 -21.96 -3.10 -0.08
C LEU A 180 -23.29 -2.67 -0.73
N LYS A 181 -24.33 -3.49 -0.61
CA LYS A 181 -25.68 -3.17 -1.10
C LYS A 181 -26.30 -1.98 -0.36
N ALA A 182 -26.15 -1.95 0.97
CA ALA A 182 -26.66 -0.88 1.81
C ALA A 182 -25.91 0.43 1.57
N MET A 183 -24.56 0.39 1.54
CA MET A 183 -23.74 1.57 1.26
C MET A 183 -24.06 2.20 -0.10
N LYS A 184 -24.36 1.39 -1.13
CA LYS A 184 -24.69 1.88 -2.47
C LYS A 184 -25.81 2.91 -2.47
N THR A 185 -26.79 2.78 -1.57
CA THR A 185 -27.88 3.73 -1.44
C THR A 185 -27.54 4.98 -0.65
N ASN A 186 -26.44 4.92 0.11
CA ASN A 186 -26.07 5.96 1.07
C ASN A 186 -24.92 6.84 0.58
N PHE A 187 -23.96 6.29 -0.16
CA PHE A 187 -22.74 7.01 -0.53
C PHE A 187 -22.88 7.79 -1.85
N VAL A 188 -21.96 8.72 -2.04
CA VAL A 188 -21.75 9.40 -3.32
C VAL A 188 -20.45 8.89 -3.95
N ALA A 189 -20.54 8.37 -5.17
CA ALA A 189 -19.38 7.86 -5.89
C ALA A 189 -18.57 9.01 -6.52
N TYR A 190 -17.27 8.97 -6.31
CA TYR A 190 -16.32 9.83 -7.01
C TYR A 190 -15.24 8.98 -7.70
N LYS A 191 -14.63 9.55 -8.75
CA LYS A 191 -13.48 8.95 -9.39
C LYS A 191 -12.19 9.46 -8.72
N GLY A 192 -11.59 8.60 -7.89
CA GLY A 192 -10.34 8.87 -7.16
C GLY A 192 -10.52 9.54 -5.79
N ASN A 193 -9.67 9.14 -4.84
CA ASN A 193 -9.71 9.60 -3.46
C ASN A 193 -9.36 11.10 -3.30
N SER A 194 -8.50 11.64 -4.15
CA SER A 194 -8.24 13.08 -4.20
C SER A 194 -9.50 13.88 -4.51
N THR A 195 -10.38 13.36 -5.38
CA THR A 195 -11.66 14.01 -5.70
C THR A 195 -12.63 13.91 -4.52
N VAL A 196 -12.66 12.78 -3.81
CA VAL A 196 -13.41 12.64 -2.54
C VAL A 196 -12.97 13.71 -1.56
N MET A 197 -11.67 13.83 -1.30
CA MET A 197 -11.12 14.82 -0.37
C MET A 197 -11.46 16.27 -0.78
N LYS A 198 -11.36 16.60 -2.07
CA LYS A 198 -11.74 17.92 -2.60
C LYS A 198 -13.22 18.25 -2.37
N ALA A 199 -14.12 17.28 -2.59
CA ALA A 199 -15.54 17.44 -2.37
C ALA A 199 -15.87 17.68 -0.88
N VAL A 200 -15.20 16.95 0.03
CA VAL A 200 -15.31 17.16 1.48
C VAL A 200 -14.77 18.54 1.86
N ASN A 201 -13.60 18.93 1.35
CA ASN A 201 -13.00 20.24 1.60
C ASN A 201 -13.90 21.40 1.15
N ALA A 202 -14.58 21.24 0.02
CA ALA A 202 -15.53 22.21 -0.52
C ALA A 202 -16.88 22.24 0.21
N GLY A 203 -17.12 21.31 1.15
CA GLY A 203 -18.38 21.16 1.86
C GLY A 203 -19.54 20.63 1.01
N GLN A 204 -19.23 19.97 -0.12
CA GLN A 204 -20.22 19.31 -0.99
C GLN A 204 -20.73 18.02 -0.37
N ILE A 205 -19.93 17.36 0.45
CA ILE A 205 -20.20 16.14 1.18
C ILE A 205 -19.62 16.26 2.59
N ASP A 206 -20.24 15.62 3.59
CA ASP A 206 -19.81 15.75 4.99
C ASP A 206 -18.48 15.05 5.26
N GLY A 207 -18.28 13.85 4.66
CA GLY A 207 -17.06 13.07 4.82
C GLY A 207 -16.85 12.03 3.72
N GLY A 208 -15.78 11.26 3.84
CA GLY A 208 -15.45 10.21 2.88
C GLY A 208 -14.41 9.22 3.38
N VAL A 209 -14.41 8.03 2.81
CA VAL A 209 -13.43 6.98 3.10
C VAL A 209 -12.31 7.07 2.10
N ILE A 210 -11.10 7.34 2.59
CA ILE A 210 -9.85 7.43 1.82
C ILE A 210 -8.70 6.89 2.65
N TYR A 211 -7.48 6.92 2.12
CA TYR A 211 -6.27 6.75 2.92
C TYR A 211 -5.73 8.08 3.44
N HIS A 212 -5.05 8.03 4.59
CA HIS A 212 -4.56 9.20 5.33
C HIS A 212 -3.63 10.10 4.52
N TYR A 213 -2.76 9.50 3.69
CA TYR A 213 -1.68 10.23 3.00
C TYR A 213 -2.20 11.29 2.02
N TYR A 214 -3.38 11.12 1.43
CA TYR A 214 -3.95 12.12 0.52
C TYR A 214 -4.00 13.53 1.13
N ARG A 215 -4.40 13.61 2.39
CA ARG A 215 -4.44 14.88 3.10
C ARG A 215 -3.04 15.43 3.38
N PHE A 216 -2.11 14.60 3.84
CA PHE A 216 -0.75 15.03 4.15
C PHE A 216 0.01 15.48 2.91
N VAL A 217 -0.15 14.79 1.79
CA VAL A 217 0.44 15.16 0.49
C VAL A 217 -0.09 16.52 0.03
N ASP A 218 -1.39 16.76 0.09
CA ASP A 218 -1.98 18.06 -0.28
C ASP A 218 -1.48 19.17 0.65
N GLN A 219 -1.46 18.94 1.97
CA GLN A 219 -0.95 19.88 2.97
C GLN A 219 0.53 20.22 2.75
N ALA A 220 1.33 19.29 2.29
CA ALA A 220 2.74 19.52 2.00
C ALA A 220 2.96 20.32 0.71
N LYS A 221 1.99 20.33 -0.22
CA LYS A 221 2.03 21.10 -1.47
C LYS A 221 1.46 22.50 -1.27
N THR A 222 0.15 22.60 -1.13
CA THR A 222 -0.56 23.89 -1.03
C THR A 222 -1.60 23.92 0.09
N GLY A 223 -2.13 22.76 0.46
CA GLY A 223 -3.23 22.60 1.42
C GLY A 223 -4.60 23.08 0.91
N GLU A 224 -4.70 23.57 -0.32
CA GLU A 224 -5.93 24.19 -0.85
C GLU A 224 -7.10 23.21 -0.92
N ASN A 225 -6.81 21.93 -1.18
CA ASN A 225 -7.83 20.90 -1.32
C ASN A 225 -8.11 20.14 -0.02
N SER A 226 -7.50 20.53 1.09
CA SER A 226 -7.63 19.83 2.37
C SER A 226 -7.70 20.73 3.60
N LYS A 227 -7.60 22.06 3.45
CA LYS A 227 -7.57 23.02 4.57
C LYS A 227 -8.80 22.96 5.49
N ASN A 228 -9.96 22.66 4.93
CA ASN A 228 -11.22 22.53 5.67
C ASN A 228 -11.52 21.09 6.11
N THR A 229 -10.54 20.17 6.03
CA THR A 229 -10.74 18.77 6.37
C THR A 229 -9.98 18.37 7.62
N ARG A 230 -10.49 17.34 8.29
CA ARG A 230 -9.79 16.60 9.34
C ARG A 230 -9.84 15.11 9.03
N LEU A 231 -8.92 14.35 9.65
CA LEU A 231 -8.91 12.89 9.57
C LEU A 231 -9.46 12.31 10.87
N TYR A 232 -10.37 11.37 10.72
CA TYR A 232 -10.84 10.51 11.78
C TYR A 232 -10.30 9.10 11.54
N TYR A 233 -9.60 8.56 12.53
CA TYR A 233 -9.08 7.20 12.54
C TYR A 233 -10.06 6.33 13.32
N PHE A 234 -10.66 5.35 12.65
CA PHE A 234 -11.45 4.33 13.32
C PHE A 234 -10.58 3.59 14.34
N LYS A 235 -11.20 3.00 15.36
CA LYS A 235 -10.54 2.32 16.48
C LYS A 235 -11.14 0.93 16.69
N ASN A 236 -10.69 0.25 17.76
CA ASN A 236 -11.23 -1.02 18.23
C ASN A 236 -11.19 -2.12 17.17
N GLN A 237 -10.12 -2.16 16.39
CA GLN A 237 -9.90 -3.16 15.33
C GLN A 237 -11.06 -3.24 14.33
N ASP A 238 -11.75 -2.12 14.14
CA ASP A 238 -12.82 -1.96 13.15
C ASP A 238 -12.28 -2.16 11.74
N PRO A 239 -13.06 -2.69 10.77
CA PRO A 239 -12.64 -2.73 9.36
C PRO A 239 -12.20 -1.38 8.82
N GLY A 240 -12.77 -0.27 9.33
CA GLY A 240 -12.35 1.09 9.00
C GLY A 240 -11.00 1.52 9.59
N ALA A 241 -10.43 0.76 10.53
CA ALA A 241 -9.07 0.95 11.04
C ALA A 241 -8.02 0.14 10.25
N PHE A 242 -8.41 -0.48 9.15
CA PHE A 242 -7.53 -1.30 8.32
C PHE A 242 -6.29 -0.51 7.86
N VAL A 243 -5.13 -1.15 8.05
CA VAL A 243 -3.85 -0.69 7.53
C VAL A 243 -3.50 -1.55 6.32
N SER A 244 -3.58 -0.96 5.14
CA SER A 244 -3.19 -1.61 3.89
C SER A 244 -1.67 -1.62 3.76
N ILE A 245 -1.14 -2.70 3.18
CA ILE A 245 0.29 -2.91 3.00
C ILE A 245 0.60 -2.84 1.51
N SER A 246 1.56 -1.98 1.17
CA SER A 246 2.20 -1.99 -0.14
C SER A 246 3.12 -3.18 -0.24
N GLY A 247 3.08 -3.89 -1.33
CA GLY A 247 3.86 -5.11 -1.53
C GLY A 247 5.03 -4.96 -2.49
N GLY A 248 6.06 -5.77 -2.27
CA GLY A 248 7.18 -5.95 -3.19
C GLY A 248 7.54 -7.43 -3.32
N GLY A 249 7.75 -7.90 -4.55
CA GLY A 249 8.10 -9.28 -4.82
C GLY A 249 8.98 -9.44 -6.06
N VAL A 250 9.78 -10.50 -6.08
CA VAL A 250 10.66 -10.86 -7.20
C VAL A 250 9.97 -11.90 -8.07
N LEU A 251 9.92 -11.68 -9.40
CA LEU A 251 9.29 -12.62 -10.32
C LEU A 251 10.14 -13.91 -10.45
N ALA A 252 9.49 -15.07 -10.41
CA ALA A 252 10.14 -16.36 -10.59
C ALA A 252 10.80 -16.50 -11.98
N SER A 253 10.24 -15.81 -13.00
CA SER A 253 10.76 -15.75 -14.37
C SER A 253 11.96 -14.84 -14.54
N SER A 254 12.28 -13.99 -13.55
CA SER A 254 13.39 -13.04 -13.61
C SER A 254 14.70 -13.74 -13.99
N LYS A 255 15.44 -13.15 -14.93
CA LYS A 255 16.80 -13.55 -15.29
C LYS A 255 17.85 -12.83 -14.43
N HIS A 256 17.45 -11.80 -13.70
CA HIS A 256 18.29 -10.94 -12.85
C HIS A 256 17.90 -11.09 -11.36
N LYS A 257 17.64 -12.33 -10.91
CA LYS A 257 17.10 -12.61 -9.56
C LYS A 257 17.96 -12.02 -8.43
N GLU A 258 19.27 -12.10 -8.53
CA GLU A 258 20.18 -11.57 -7.51
C GLU A 258 20.03 -10.04 -7.36
N GLN A 259 19.99 -9.32 -8.49
CA GLN A 259 19.80 -7.87 -8.51
C GLN A 259 18.40 -7.48 -8.04
N ALA A 260 17.36 -8.25 -8.43
CA ALA A 260 15.97 -8.05 -7.98
C ALA A 260 15.84 -8.29 -6.46
N GLN A 261 16.44 -9.35 -5.92
CA GLN A 261 16.52 -9.59 -4.47
C GLN A 261 17.26 -8.46 -3.74
N ALA A 262 18.37 -7.99 -4.30
CA ALA A 262 19.12 -6.87 -3.75
C ALA A 262 18.29 -5.58 -3.71
N PHE A 263 17.45 -5.33 -4.73
CA PHE A 263 16.56 -4.17 -4.75
C PHE A 263 15.47 -4.27 -3.66
N ILE A 264 14.78 -5.40 -3.55
CA ILE A 264 13.78 -5.60 -2.47
C ILE A 264 14.44 -5.49 -1.09
N LYS A 265 15.62 -6.08 -0.91
CA LYS A 265 16.38 -5.98 0.34
C LYS A 265 16.77 -4.53 0.66
N TRP A 266 17.13 -3.74 -0.34
CA TRP A 266 17.49 -2.34 -0.15
C TRP A 266 16.27 -1.49 0.28
N ILE A 267 15.14 -1.62 -0.41
CA ILE A 267 13.94 -0.83 -0.08
C ILE A 267 13.31 -1.22 1.27
N THR A 268 13.46 -2.46 1.71
CA THR A 268 13.00 -2.93 3.03
C THR A 268 14.03 -2.73 4.13
N GLY A 269 15.27 -2.42 3.77
CA GLY A 269 16.37 -2.10 4.67
C GLY A 269 16.31 -0.68 5.20
N LYS A 270 17.34 -0.32 6.02
CA LYS A 270 17.38 0.99 6.68
C LYS A 270 17.27 2.16 5.69
N GLN A 271 18.02 2.11 4.59
CA GLN A 271 18.08 3.19 3.60
C GLN A 271 16.69 3.43 2.97
N GLY A 272 16.08 2.39 2.42
CA GLY A 272 14.77 2.49 1.79
C GLY A 272 13.65 2.89 2.75
N GLN A 273 13.71 2.41 4.00
CA GLN A 273 12.72 2.75 5.01
C GLN A 273 12.92 4.16 5.59
N ASP A 274 14.15 4.67 5.67
CA ASP A 274 14.43 6.06 6.06
C ASP A 274 13.85 7.07 5.03
N GLU A 275 13.72 6.71 3.75
CA GLU A 275 13.04 7.52 2.75
C GLU A 275 11.57 7.79 3.13
N LEU A 276 10.86 6.80 3.65
CA LEU A 276 9.46 6.95 4.12
C LEU A 276 9.32 7.92 5.28
N ARG A 277 10.38 8.14 6.05
CA ARG A 277 10.39 9.11 7.13
C ARG A 277 10.47 10.55 6.65
N THR A 278 11.14 10.79 5.54
CA THR A 278 11.55 12.13 5.12
C THR A 278 10.88 12.62 3.84
N ASN A 279 10.43 11.71 2.96
CA ASN A 279 9.79 12.09 1.71
C ASN A 279 8.32 12.53 1.90
N ASN A 280 7.75 13.06 0.84
CA ASN A 280 6.37 13.59 0.83
C ASN A 280 5.32 12.56 0.37
N ALA A 281 5.62 11.25 0.38
CA ALA A 281 4.61 10.21 0.15
C ALA A 281 3.70 10.04 1.38
N PHE A 282 4.23 10.32 2.57
CA PHE A 282 3.51 10.17 3.84
C PHE A 282 2.93 8.77 4.06
N GLU A 283 3.62 7.75 3.58
CA GLU A 283 3.33 6.37 3.93
C GLU A 283 4.09 5.94 5.17
N TYR A 284 3.60 4.89 5.83
CA TYR A 284 4.25 4.34 7.02
C TYR A 284 5.41 3.42 6.66
N ALA A 285 6.51 3.55 7.37
CA ALA A 285 7.58 2.58 7.35
C ALA A 285 7.16 1.29 8.07
N VAL A 286 7.52 0.14 7.50
CA VAL A 286 7.17 -1.20 7.99
C VAL A 286 8.39 -2.02 8.43
N GLY A 287 9.58 -1.48 8.23
CA GLY A 287 10.83 -2.10 8.64
C GLY A 287 10.93 -2.25 10.15
N VAL A 288 11.59 -3.31 10.59
CA VAL A 288 11.93 -3.51 12.03
C VAL A 288 12.79 -2.33 12.49
N ASN A 289 12.34 -1.65 13.53
CA ASN A 289 12.96 -0.43 14.07
C ASN A 289 12.96 0.79 13.14
N ALA A 290 12.22 0.75 12.03
CA ALA A 290 12.04 1.92 11.17
C ALA A 290 11.07 2.93 11.79
N ALA A 291 11.33 4.21 11.57
CA ALA A 291 10.45 5.29 12.01
C ALA A 291 9.73 5.91 10.81
N SER A 292 8.42 6.05 10.91
CA SER A 292 7.60 6.78 9.95
C SER A 292 7.77 8.29 10.09
N ASN A 293 7.21 9.05 9.15
CA ASN A 293 7.20 10.51 9.20
C ASN A 293 6.56 10.97 10.53
N PRO A 294 7.20 11.88 11.28
CA PRO A 294 6.72 12.30 12.61
C PRO A 294 5.40 13.08 12.60
N LYS A 295 4.92 13.50 11.43
CA LYS A 295 3.58 14.10 11.27
C LYS A 295 2.46 13.08 11.32
N LEU A 296 2.76 11.79 11.12
CA LEU A 296 1.77 10.72 11.09
C LEU A 296 1.46 10.23 12.51
N THR A 297 0.20 9.86 12.76
CA THR A 297 -0.16 9.09 13.94
C THR A 297 0.61 7.78 13.93
N PRO A 298 1.34 7.41 14.99
CA PRO A 298 2.14 6.19 15.00
C PRO A 298 1.30 4.93 14.71
N LEU A 299 1.83 3.99 13.90
CA LEU A 299 1.14 2.74 13.54
C LEU A 299 0.56 1.99 14.75
N LYS A 300 1.30 1.94 15.87
CA LYS A 300 0.88 1.28 17.12
C LYS A 300 -0.36 1.92 17.76
N GLU A 301 -0.67 3.16 17.42
CA GLU A 301 -1.79 3.93 17.98
C GLU A 301 -3.04 3.86 17.08
N LEU A 302 -2.92 3.25 15.88
CA LEU A 302 -4.05 3.13 14.94
C LEU A 302 -5.08 2.09 15.38
N ASP A 303 -4.69 1.15 16.24
CA ASP A 303 -5.55 0.06 16.73
C ASP A 303 -6.16 -0.77 15.57
N ALA A 304 -5.30 -1.04 14.57
CA ALA A 304 -5.69 -1.72 13.34
C ALA A 304 -6.07 -3.19 13.59
N PRO A 305 -7.06 -3.73 12.86
CA PRO A 305 -7.36 -5.15 12.88
C PRO A 305 -6.20 -5.96 12.32
N LYS A 306 -6.01 -7.17 12.84
CA LYS A 306 -5.06 -8.12 12.28
C LYS A 306 -5.67 -8.78 11.05
N VAL A 307 -5.07 -8.53 9.91
CA VAL A 307 -5.44 -9.17 8.63
C VAL A 307 -4.18 -9.80 8.06
N GLU A 308 -4.22 -11.11 7.81
CA GLU A 308 -3.13 -11.79 7.11
C GLU A 308 -3.10 -11.31 5.65
N PRO A 309 -2.00 -10.70 5.18
CA PRO A 309 -1.96 -10.06 3.86
C PRO A 309 -2.29 -11.00 2.69
N SER A 310 -1.94 -12.28 2.81
CA SER A 310 -2.21 -13.29 1.78
C SER A 310 -3.68 -13.70 1.66
N THR A 311 -4.54 -13.27 2.60
CA THR A 311 -5.99 -13.55 2.56
C THR A 311 -6.79 -12.54 1.75
N LEU A 312 -6.19 -11.43 1.32
CA LEU A 312 -6.85 -10.37 0.58
C LEU A 312 -7.16 -10.81 -0.86
N ASN A 313 -8.44 -10.96 -1.19
CA ASN A 313 -8.90 -11.57 -2.44
C ASN A 313 -9.55 -10.54 -3.37
N SER A 314 -8.75 -9.97 -4.29
CA SER A 314 -9.22 -8.97 -5.25
C SER A 314 -10.34 -9.48 -6.15
N LYS A 315 -10.25 -10.73 -6.66
CA LYS A 315 -11.27 -11.30 -7.54
C LYS A 315 -12.63 -11.40 -6.84
N LYS A 316 -12.64 -11.94 -5.62
CA LYS A 316 -13.88 -12.08 -4.84
C LYS A 316 -14.49 -10.72 -4.50
N VAL A 317 -13.66 -9.73 -4.20
CA VAL A 317 -14.12 -8.34 -3.95
C VAL A 317 -14.78 -7.76 -5.19
N ILE A 318 -14.17 -7.89 -6.37
CA ILE A 318 -14.75 -7.42 -7.64
C ILE A 318 -16.10 -8.11 -7.89
N ASP A 319 -16.20 -9.43 -7.68
CA ASP A 319 -17.44 -10.19 -7.82
C ASP A 319 -18.54 -9.64 -6.89
N LEU A 320 -18.24 -9.40 -5.60
CA LEU A 320 -19.20 -8.87 -4.63
C LEU A 320 -19.60 -7.43 -4.94
N MET A 321 -18.66 -6.58 -5.34
CA MET A 321 -18.93 -5.19 -5.71
C MET A 321 -19.78 -5.11 -6.98
N THR A 322 -19.54 -6.00 -7.95
CA THR A 322 -20.38 -6.12 -9.16
C THR A 322 -21.80 -6.58 -8.80
N GLN A 323 -21.95 -7.60 -7.93
CA GLN A 323 -23.27 -8.05 -7.43
C GLN A 323 -24.02 -6.94 -6.68
N ALA A 324 -23.29 -6.08 -5.97
CA ALA A 324 -23.87 -4.91 -5.31
C ALA A 324 -24.17 -3.77 -6.29
N GLY A 325 -23.68 -3.84 -7.54
CA GLY A 325 -23.86 -2.81 -8.57
C GLY A 325 -23.01 -1.56 -8.32
N LEU A 326 -21.82 -1.73 -7.75
CA LEU A 326 -20.85 -0.67 -7.49
C LEU A 326 -19.78 -0.56 -8.60
N LEU A 327 -19.61 -1.63 -9.38
CA LEU A 327 -18.75 -1.74 -10.55
C LEU A 327 -19.56 -2.15 -11.77
#